data_409c0bdf5cb171bcfcaac86db295518f
#
_entry.id   409c0bdf5cb171bcfcaac86db295518f
#
_cell.length_a   1.000
_cell.length_b   1.000
_cell.length_c   1.000
_cell.angle_alpha   90.00
_cell.angle_beta   90.00
_cell.angle_gamma   90.00
#
_symmetry.space_group_name_H-M   'P 1'
#
loop_
_entity.id
_entity.type
_entity.pdbx_description
1 polymer ?
#
loop_
_entity_poly.entity_id
_entity_poly.type
_entity_poly.pdbx_seq_one_letter_code
_entity_poly.pdbx_strand_id
1 'polypeptide(L)'
;MKKLMKFQSSLFILISSFALLFGYGLDLNANFQLLLLALIFLVLLGVPHGSLDVLFAIQTFDLKHLKHWLKFIGSYVIAALLVISIWLIATNIFFVCFLLLSALHFSDDLNLIDFKALKLSYGALIITLPSLLFSHELIDLYAMIIDIKTSTYLVEASKFITVPGGLYLTLMLINKKIGIRTKLETFSVCALFLLLHPILAFSIYFCGMHSARHLIRSHFFLRKFTKRAFLNALIFPTIAVIILGIFTWLMAENKTLEVEMIRIIFIGLAALTVPHAWVLQKSNFQAWLITRKFKDDY
;
A
#
# COMPACT_ATOMS: atom_id res chain seq x y z
N MET A 1 19.16 8.81 -8.48
CA MET A 1 18.04 8.62 -7.56
C MET A 1 17.45 9.95 -7.09
N LYS A 2 18.22 10.85 -6.43
CA LYS A 2 17.72 12.13 -5.85
C LYS A 2 16.84 12.97 -6.79
N LYS A 3 17.24 13.19 -8.06
CA LYS A 3 16.43 13.98 -9.02
C LYS A 3 15.08 13.34 -9.28
N LEU A 4 15.03 12.00 -9.48
CA LEU A 4 13.80 11.28 -9.78
C LEU A 4 12.87 11.23 -8.57
N MET A 5 13.41 11.04 -7.35
CA MET A 5 12.63 11.13 -6.11
C MET A 5 12.04 12.52 -5.88
N LYS A 6 12.84 13.60 -6.17
CA LYS A 6 12.33 14.97 -6.10
C LYS A 6 11.21 15.23 -7.11
N PHE A 7 11.36 14.72 -8.32
CA PHE A 7 10.32 14.83 -9.37
C PHE A 7 9.04 14.10 -8.96
N GLN A 8 9.14 12.82 -8.53
CA GLN A 8 8.02 12.03 -8.04
C GLN A 8 7.28 12.73 -6.90
N SER A 9 8.03 13.25 -5.92
CA SER A 9 7.47 14.00 -4.79
C SER A 9 6.70 15.25 -5.25
N SER A 10 7.28 16.05 -6.14
CA SER A 10 6.61 17.27 -6.67
C SER A 10 5.36 16.91 -7.48
N LEU A 11 5.43 15.84 -8.29
CA LEU A 11 4.28 15.35 -9.05
C LEU A 11 3.17 14.84 -8.13
N PHE A 12 3.53 14.10 -7.09
CA PHE A 12 2.56 13.62 -6.09
C PHE A 12 1.86 14.79 -5.38
N ILE A 13 2.62 15.80 -4.91
CA ILE A 13 2.04 16.99 -4.27
C ILE A 13 1.09 17.71 -5.24
N LEU A 14 1.48 17.86 -6.51
CA LEU A 14 0.64 18.50 -7.53
C LEU A 14 -0.66 17.73 -7.77
N ILE A 15 -0.56 16.40 -7.98
CA ILE A 15 -1.73 15.52 -8.16
C ILE A 15 -2.64 15.57 -6.95
N SER A 16 -2.06 15.51 -5.74
CA SER A 16 -2.83 15.60 -4.49
C SER A 16 -3.56 16.92 -4.36
N SER A 17 -2.89 18.04 -4.68
CA SER A 17 -3.51 19.37 -4.65
C SER A 17 -4.66 19.48 -5.66
N PHE A 18 -4.46 18.98 -6.87
CA PHE A 18 -5.50 18.92 -7.89
C PHE A 18 -6.69 18.07 -7.46
N ALA A 19 -6.42 16.87 -6.92
CA ALA A 19 -7.46 15.98 -6.43
C ALA A 19 -8.25 16.59 -5.26
N LEU A 20 -7.60 17.33 -4.36
CA LEU A 20 -8.28 18.04 -3.28
C LEU A 20 -9.15 19.18 -3.78
N LEU A 21 -8.73 19.92 -4.81
CA LEU A 21 -9.50 21.02 -5.37
C LEU A 21 -10.75 20.55 -6.13
N PHE A 22 -10.65 19.44 -6.86
CA PHE A 22 -11.72 18.96 -7.74
C PHE A 22 -12.41 17.71 -7.21
N GLY A 23 -11.82 16.97 -6.30
CA GLY A 23 -12.35 15.73 -5.73
C GLY A 23 -13.11 15.91 -4.41
N TYR A 24 -12.99 17.07 -3.77
CA TYR A 24 -13.74 17.37 -2.56
C TYR A 24 -15.23 17.44 -2.86
N GLY A 25 -16.01 16.65 -2.15
CA GLY A 25 -17.46 16.58 -2.36
C GLY A 25 -17.91 15.65 -3.50
N LEU A 26 -17.00 14.93 -4.18
CA LEU A 26 -17.39 13.86 -5.08
C LEU A 26 -17.94 12.67 -4.29
N ASP A 27 -19.22 12.37 -4.52
CA ASP A 27 -19.84 11.14 -4.01
C ASP A 27 -19.47 9.96 -4.92
N LEU A 28 -18.50 9.15 -4.47
CA LEU A 28 -18.10 7.95 -5.21
C LEU A 28 -19.13 6.82 -5.11
N ASN A 29 -19.96 6.80 -4.07
CA ASN A 29 -21.01 5.81 -3.95
C ASN A 29 -22.11 6.05 -5.01
N ALA A 30 -22.36 7.33 -5.33
CA ALA A 30 -23.25 7.72 -6.43
C ALA A 30 -22.57 7.64 -7.82
N ASN A 31 -21.23 7.50 -7.90
CA ASN A 31 -20.49 7.58 -9.14
C ASN A 31 -19.62 6.32 -9.36
N PHE A 32 -20.29 5.21 -9.67
CA PHE A 32 -19.65 3.91 -9.93
C PHE A 32 -18.49 3.97 -10.92
N GLN A 33 -18.57 4.84 -11.93
CA GLN A 33 -17.50 4.96 -12.93
C GLN A 33 -16.18 5.51 -12.33
N LEU A 34 -16.27 6.47 -11.42
CA LEU A 34 -15.09 6.99 -10.71
C LEU A 34 -14.52 5.97 -9.74
N LEU A 35 -15.36 5.22 -9.04
CA LEU A 35 -14.93 4.12 -8.19
C LEU A 35 -14.19 3.06 -9.01
N LEU A 36 -14.77 2.62 -10.12
CA LEU A 36 -14.18 1.65 -11.02
C LEU A 36 -12.82 2.15 -11.56
N LEU A 37 -12.74 3.41 -11.97
CA LEU A 37 -11.51 4.03 -12.44
C LEU A 37 -10.43 4.01 -11.35
N ALA A 38 -10.76 4.40 -10.11
CA ALA A 38 -9.84 4.37 -8.98
C ALA A 38 -9.32 2.94 -8.69
N LEU A 39 -10.18 1.94 -8.75
CA LEU A 39 -9.81 0.54 -8.56
C LEU A 39 -8.93 0.01 -9.71
N ILE A 40 -9.22 0.38 -10.96
CA ILE A 40 -8.38 0.04 -12.11
C ILE A 40 -6.99 0.65 -11.98
N PHE A 41 -6.89 1.94 -11.61
CA PHE A 41 -5.59 2.58 -11.37
C PHE A 41 -4.81 1.90 -10.25
N LEU A 42 -5.50 1.50 -9.16
CA LEU A 42 -4.89 0.79 -8.05
C LEU A 42 -4.27 -0.54 -8.49
N VAL A 43 -4.94 -1.29 -9.34
CA VAL A 43 -4.43 -2.55 -9.89
C VAL A 43 -3.28 -2.30 -10.87
N LEU A 44 -3.46 -1.41 -11.85
CA LEU A 44 -2.48 -1.21 -12.93
C LEU A 44 -1.19 -0.54 -12.48
N LEU A 45 -1.25 0.36 -11.50
CA LEU A 45 -0.09 1.09 -10.99
C LEU A 45 0.39 0.59 -9.63
N GLY A 46 -0.51 -0.05 -8.86
CA GLY A 46 -0.20 -0.58 -7.55
C GLY A 46 0.47 -1.96 -7.61
N VAL A 47 -0.13 -2.93 -8.28
CA VAL A 47 0.38 -4.33 -8.35
C VAL A 47 1.82 -4.43 -8.87
N PRO A 48 2.26 -3.64 -9.88
CA PRO A 48 3.61 -3.76 -10.43
C PRO A 48 4.76 -3.59 -9.43
N HIS A 49 4.56 -2.84 -8.31
CA HIS A 49 5.65 -2.67 -7.36
C HIS A 49 6.06 -3.99 -6.67
N GLY A 50 5.10 -4.88 -6.38
CA GLY A 50 5.34 -6.21 -5.82
C GLY A 50 5.87 -7.23 -6.84
N SER A 51 5.66 -6.99 -8.13
CA SER A 51 6.11 -7.90 -9.20
C SER A 51 7.64 -8.03 -9.27
N LEU A 52 8.37 -7.04 -8.76
CA LEU A 52 9.84 -7.06 -8.71
C LEU A 52 10.42 -8.04 -7.69
N ASP A 53 9.60 -8.69 -6.87
CA ASP A 53 10.03 -9.68 -5.86
C ASP A 53 10.86 -10.81 -6.47
N VAL A 54 10.60 -11.17 -7.73
CA VAL A 54 11.40 -12.14 -8.48
C VAL A 54 12.87 -11.69 -8.58
N LEU A 55 13.15 -10.41 -8.86
CA LEU A 55 14.52 -9.89 -8.95
C LEU A 55 15.17 -9.74 -7.58
N PHE A 56 14.40 -9.34 -6.58
CA PHE A 56 14.86 -9.34 -5.19
C PHE A 56 15.23 -10.75 -4.74
N ALA A 57 14.42 -11.75 -5.09
CA ALA A 57 14.69 -13.14 -4.79
C ALA A 57 15.95 -13.66 -5.47
N ILE A 58 16.16 -13.38 -6.76
CA ILE A 58 17.40 -13.73 -7.50
C ILE A 58 18.61 -13.09 -6.84
N GLN A 59 18.46 -11.87 -6.31
CA GLN A 59 19.55 -11.16 -5.65
C GLN A 59 19.90 -11.72 -4.27
N THR A 60 18.91 -12.22 -3.56
CA THR A 60 18.99 -12.56 -2.14
C THR A 60 19.20 -14.06 -1.91
N PHE A 61 18.54 -14.89 -2.72
CA PHE A 61 18.58 -16.33 -2.62
C PHE A 61 19.41 -16.90 -3.80
N ASP A 62 20.14 -17.98 -3.58
CA ASP A 62 20.92 -18.65 -4.63
C ASP A 62 19.98 -19.48 -5.55
N LEU A 63 19.27 -18.80 -6.45
CA LEU A 63 18.26 -19.41 -7.34
C LEU A 63 18.89 -20.01 -8.61
N LYS A 64 20.03 -20.74 -8.49
CA LYS A 64 20.73 -21.33 -9.66
C LYS A 64 20.06 -22.60 -10.19
N HIS A 65 19.37 -23.34 -9.34
CA HIS A 65 18.79 -24.63 -9.68
C HIS A 65 17.26 -24.59 -9.61
N LEU A 66 16.58 -25.39 -10.41
CA LEU A 66 15.12 -25.51 -10.44
C LEU A 66 14.54 -25.78 -9.04
N LYS A 67 15.20 -26.62 -8.23
CA LYS A 67 14.78 -26.92 -6.86
C LYS A 67 14.70 -25.66 -5.98
N HIS A 68 15.62 -24.72 -6.14
CA HIS A 68 15.61 -23.47 -5.37
C HIS A 68 14.48 -22.54 -5.81
N TRP A 69 14.20 -22.50 -7.12
CA TRP A 69 13.06 -21.79 -7.67
C TRP A 69 11.73 -22.35 -7.16
N LEU A 70 11.56 -23.68 -7.22
CA LEU A 70 10.36 -24.35 -6.70
C LEU A 70 10.16 -24.09 -5.21
N LYS A 71 11.25 -24.10 -4.42
CA LYS A 71 11.18 -23.76 -2.99
C LYS A 71 10.76 -22.31 -2.77
N PHE A 72 11.33 -21.36 -3.51
CA PHE A 72 10.99 -19.94 -3.40
C PHE A 72 9.52 -19.69 -3.79
N ILE A 73 9.13 -20.11 -5.00
CA ILE A 73 7.75 -19.93 -5.51
C ILE A 73 6.76 -20.66 -4.59
N GLY A 74 7.05 -21.90 -4.21
CA GLY A 74 6.21 -22.67 -3.29
C GLY A 74 6.02 -21.95 -1.94
N SER A 75 7.10 -21.45 -1.34
CA SER A 75 7.01 -20.67 -0.09
C SER A 75 6.20 -19.39 -0.26
N TYR A 76 6.35 -18.69 -1.38
CA TYR A 76 5.61 -17.46 -1.70
C TYR A 76 4.11 -17.76 -1.84
N VAL A 77 3.76 -18.78 -2.62
CA VAL A 77 2.37 -19.20 -2.83
C VAL A 77 1.75 -19.73 -1.53
N ILE A 78 2.46 -20.56 -0.77
CA ILE A 78 1.97 -21.05 0.53
C ILE A 78 1.70 -19.89 1.48
N ALA A 79 2.58 -18.88 1.56
CA ALA A 79 2.35 -17.71 2.39
C ALA A 79 1.09 -16.93 1.95
N ALA A 80 0.87 -16.74 0.64
CA ALA A 80 -0.34 -16.10 0.13
C ALA A 80 -1.60 -16.93 0.43
N LEU A 81 -1.55 -18.24 0.23
CA LEU A 81 -2.67 -19.15 0.54
C LEU A 81 -2.99 -19.20 2.03
N LEU A 82 -1.99 -19.14 2.92
CA LEU A 82 -2.20 -19.05 4.36
C LEU A 82 -2.96 -17.76 4.73
N VAL A 83 -2.61 -16.63 4.13
CA VAL A 83 -3.33 -15.37 4.35
C VAL A 83 -4.80 -15.49 3.91
N ILE A 84 -5.06 -16.08 2.73
CA ILE A 84 -6.42 -16.33 2.24
C ILE A 84 -7.16 -17.30 3.18
N SER A 85 -6.50 -18.36 3.66
CA SER A 85 -7.09 -19.32 4.60
C SER A 85 -7.48 -18.66 5.93
N ILE A 86 -6.64 -17.76 6.46
CA ILE A 86 -6.97 -16.98 7.66
C ILE A 86 -8.21 -16.10 7.41
N TRP A 87 -8.29 -15.47 6.23
CA TRP A 87 -9.50 -14.71 5.87
C TRP A 87 -10.75 -15.59 5.85
N LEU A 88 -10.68 -16.80 5.29
CA LEU A 88 -11.84 -17.72 5.22
C LEU A 88 -12.28 -18.23 6.60
N ILE A 89 -11.35 -18.43 7.52
CA ILE A 89 -11.61 -19.05 8.84
C ILE A 89 -11.88 -17.99 9.91
N ALA A 90 -11.15 -16.88 9.89
CA ALA A 90 -11.14 -15.86 10.93
C ALA A 90 -11.08 -14.44 10.30
N THR A 91 -12.10 -14.08 9.52
CA THR A 91 -12.18 -12.87 8.69
C THR A 91 -11.86 -11.59 9.47
N ASN A 92 -12.42 -11.44 10.69
CA ASN A 92 -12.20 -10.25 11.51
C ASN A 92 -10.75 -10.14 11.99
N ILE A 93 -10.14 -11.25 12.41
CA ILE A 93 -8.74 -11.30 12.84
C ILE A 93 -7.82 -10.98 11.64
N PHE A 94 -8.10 -11.61 10.49
CA PHE A 94 -7.40 -11.32 9.23
C PHE A 94 -7.40 -9.82 8.96
N PHE A 95 -8.57 -9.18 9.03
CA PHE A 95 -8.70 -7.77 8.67
C PHE A 95 -7.94 -6.84 9.61
N VAL A 96 -8.01 -7.07 10.92
CA VAL A 96 -7.23 -6.32 11.91
C VAL A 96 -5.72 -6.49 11.66
N CYS A 97 -5.26 -7.73 11.45
CA CYS A 97 -3.86 -7.99 11.13
C CYS A 97 -3.42 -7.31 9.82
N PHE A 98 -4.30 -7.30 8.81
CA PHE A 98 -4.03 -6.61 7.54
C PHE A 98 -3.90 -5.09 7.73
N LEU A 99 -4.81 -4.44 8.49
CA LEU A 99 -4.71 -3.01 8.77
C LEU A 99 -3.41 -2.67 9.53
N LEU A 100 -3.05 -3.47 10.55
CA LEU A 100 -1.81 -3.29 11.30
C LEU A 100 -0.57 -3.47 10.40
N LEU A 101 -0.54 -4.53 9.59
CA LEU A 101 0.54 -4.77 8.64
C LEU A 101 0.65 -3.63 7.62
N SER A 102 -0.48 -3.13 7.12
CA SER A 102 -0.52 -2.01 6.18
C SER A 102 0.01 -0.73 6.82
N ALA A 103 -0.40 -0.40 8.05
CA ALA A 103 0.13 0.75 8.77
C ALA A 103 1.65 0.68 8.94
N LEU A 104 2.12 -0.49 9.32
CA LEU A 104 3.54 -0.75 9.43
C LEU A 104 4.23 -0.63 8.04
N HIS A 105 3.73 -1.22 7.00
CA HIS A 105 4.30 -1.20 5.65
C HIS A 105 4.37 0.22 5.08
N PHE A 106 3.31 1.02 5.22
CA PHE A 106 3.28 2.40 4.77
C PHE A 106 4.16 3.35 5.60
N SER A 107 4.49 2.97 6.84
CA SER A 107 5.41 3.77 7.67
C SER A 107 6.77 3.96 7.02
N ASP A 108 7.20 3.06 6.13
CA ASP A 108 8.47 3.13 5.41
C ASP A 108 8.51 4.15 4.28
N ASP A 109 7.37 4.70 3.88
CA ASP A 109 7.33 5.77 2.88
C ASP A 109 7.93 7.07 3.42
N LEU A 110 7.85 7.29 4.72
CA LEU A 110 8.58 8.36 5.41
C LEU A 110 10.05 7.97 5.61
N ASN A 111 10.93 8.57 4.80
CA ASN A 111 12.36 8.32 4.91
C ASN A 111 13.00 9.13 6.04
N LEU A 112 12.65 8.83 7.27
CA LEU A 112 13.14 9.49 8.49
C LEU A 112 13.72 8.44 9.45
N ILE A 113 14.99 8.11 9.28
CA ILE A 113 15.67 7.02 10.00
C ILE A 113 15.59 7.19 11.51
N ASP A 114 15.82 8.41 11.99
CA ASP A 114 15.93 8.71 13.42
C ASP A 114 14.56 8.92 14.11
N PHE A 115 13.45 8.88 13.37
CA PHE A 115 12.11 9.22 13.86
C PHE A 115 11.14 8.03 13.76
N LYS A 116 11.45 6.90 14.40
CA LYS A 116 10.63 5.68 14.33
C LYS A 116 9.16 5.90 14.73
N ALA A 117 8.93 6.58 15.85
CA ALA A 117 7.58 6.87 16.31
C ALA A 117 6.79 7.73 15.32
N LEU A 118 7.45 8.70 14.66
CA LEU A 118 6.84 9.54 13.63
C LEU A 118 6.45 8.71 12.39
N LYS A 119 7.30 7.78 11.96
CA LYS A 119 6.98 6.85 10.88
C LYS A 119 5.77 5.99 11.22
N LEU A 120 5.71 5.42 12.42
CA LEU A 120 4.59 4.61 12.87
C LEU A 120 3.29 5.43 12.94
N SER A 121 3.34 6.65 13.50
CA SER A 121 2.18 7.55 13.50
C SER A 121 1.70 7.88 12.09
N TYR A 122 2.61 8.13 11.15
CA TYR A 122 2.27 8.38 9.75
C TYR A 122 1.56 7.18 9.13
N GLY A 123 2.12 5.97 9.26
CA GLY A 123 1.50 4.76 8.73
C GLY A 123 0.14 4.45 9.36
N ALA A 124 -0.01 4.67 10.68
CA ALA A 124 -1.28 4.51 11.37
C ALA A 124 -2.33 5.52 10.86
N LEU A 125 -1.93 6.78 10.65
CA LEU A 125 -2.83 7.85 10.17
C LEU A 125 -3.33 7.59 8.74
N ILE A 126 -2.57 6.96 7.86
CA ILE A 126 -3.04 6.56 6.54
C ILE A 126 -4.27 5.66 6.65
N ILE A 127 -4.29 4.77 7.64
CA ILE A 127 -5.41 3.85 7.87
C ILE A 127 -6.58 4.51 8.64
N THR A 128 -6.26 5.40 9.59
CA THR A 128 -7.24 5.86 10.58
C THR A 128 -7.83 7.24 10.29
N LEU A 129 -7.15 8.12 9.54
CA LEU A 129 -7.63 9.47 9.23
C LEU A 129 -9.03 9.51 8.59
N PRO A 130 -9.40 8.61 7.66
CA PRO A 130 -10.74 8.63 7.06
C PRO A 130 -11.85 8.45 8.08
N SER A 131 -11.57 7.82 9.23
CA SER A 131 -12.60 7.62 10.27
C SER A 131 -13.19 8.91 10.84
N LEU A 132 -12.51 10.05 10.68
CA LEU A 132 -12.98 11.34 11.22
C LEU A 132 -14.11 11.94 10.39
N LEU A 133 -13.99 11.95 9.06
CA LEU A 133 -14.95 12.61 8.17
C LEU A 133 -15.72 11.64 7.27
N PHE A 134 -15.24 10.42 7.08
CA PHE A 134 -15.83 9.39 6.21
C PHE A 134 -16.16 8.11 7.00
N SER A 135 -16.72 8.26 8.22
CA SER A 135 -17.02 7.11 9.09
C SER A 135 -18.00 6.13 8.43
N HIS A 136 -19.05 6.62 7.79
CA HIS A 136 -20.07 5.78 7.16
C HIS A 136 -19.50 5.01 5.97
N GLU A 137 -18.82 5.71 5.06
CA GLU A 137 -18.19 5.12 3.88
C GLU A 137 -17.12 4.10 4.29
N LEU A 138 -16.36 4.38 5.35
CA LEU A 138 -15.34 3.46 5.84
C LEU A 138 -15.95 2.21 6.50
N ILE A 139 -17.07 2.36 7.23
CA ILE A 139 -17.83 1.24 7.78
C ILE A 139 -18.35 0.36 6.64
N ASP A 140 -18.96 0.96 5.61
CA ASP A 140 -19.52 0.25 4.46
C ASP A 140 -18.41 -0.51 3.69
N LEU A 141 -17.26 0.13 3.45
CA LEU A 141 -16.10 -0.51 2.82
C LEU A 141 -15.58 -1.70 3.63
N TYR A 142 -15.46 -1.54 4.94
CA TYR A 142 -15.03 -2.64 5.81
C TYR A 142 -16.08 -3.75 5.86
N ALA A 143 -17.36 -3.41 5.87
CA ALA A 143 -18.47 -4.36 5.88
C ALA A 143 -18.57 -5.21 4.60
N MET A 144 -17.95 -4.78 3.51
CA MET A 144 -17.78 -5.63 2.32
C MET A 144 -16.83 -6.81 2.57
N ILE A 145 -15.95 -6.73 3.57
CA ILE A 145 -14.92 -7.73 3.85
C ILE A 145 -15.19 -8.50 5.15
N ILE A 146 -15.67 -7.81 6.20
CA ILE A 146 -15.93 -8.34 7.55
C ILE A 146 -17.38 -8.06 7.96
N ASP A 147 -17.81 -8.48 9.15
CA ASP A 147 -19.15 -8.17 9.64
C ASP A 147 -19.31 -6.68 10.04
N ILE A 148 -20.52 -6.16 9.89
CA ILE A 148 -20.86 -4.73 10.12
C ILE A 148 -20.55 -4.28 11.55
N LYS A 149 -20.76 -5.14 12.54
CA LYS A 149 -20.52 -4.82 13.96
C LYS A 149 -19.03 -4.59 14.21
N THR A 150 -18.18 -5.49 13.74
CA THR A 150 -16.72 -5.36 13.82
C THR A 150 -16.25 -4.15 13.03
N SER A 151 -16.80 -3.89 11.83
CA SER A 151 -16.52 -2.70 11.02
C SER A 151 -16.76 -1.43 11.81
N THR A 152 -17.91 -1.30 12.45
CA THR A 152 -18.27 -0.14 13.27
C THR A 152 -17.29 0.03 14.43
N TYR A 153 -16.98 -1.04 15.17
CA TYR A 153 -16.02 -0.96 16.28
C TYR A 153 -14.62 -0.53 15.84
N LEU A 154 -14.15 -1.04 14.69
CA LEU A 154 -12.82 -0.68 14.18
C LEU A 154 -12.75 0.78 13.74
N VAL A 155 -13.81 1.30 13.11
CA VAL A 155 -13.86 2.71 12.70
C VAL A 155 -13.93 3.63 13.92
N GLU A 156 -14.75 3.31 14.92
CA GLU A 156 -14.80 4.08 16.16
C GLU A 156 -13.46 4.03 16.92
N ALA A 157 -12.85 2.85 17.05
CA ALA A 157 -11.52 2.71 17.66
C ALA A 157 -10.44 3.52 16.90
N SER A 158 -10.55 3.60 15.57
CA SER A 158 -9.63 4.38 14.74
C SER A 158 -9.63 5.87 15.09
N LYS A 159 -10.78 6.44 15.46
CA LYS A 159 -10.89 7.85 15.89
C LYS A 159 -10.01 8.14 17.11
N PHE A 160 -9.99 7.22 18.08
CA PHE A 160 -9.17 7.36 19.28
C PHE A 160 -7.64 7.30 18.98
N ILE A 161 -7.24 6.61 17.91
CA ILE A 161 -5.84 6.56 17.46
C ILE A 161 -5.51 7.80 16.65
N THR A 162 -6.45 8.27 15.82
CA THR A 162 -6.24 9.38 14.88
C THR A 162 -5.93 10.69 15.60
N VAL A 163 -6.64 11.02 16.65
CA VAL A 163 -6.46 12.32 17.34
C VAL A 163 -5.06 12.44 17.97
N PRO A 164 -4.60 11.53 18.85
CA PRO A 164 -3.27 11.66 19.43
C PRO A 164 -2.16 11.44 18.38
N GLY A 165 -2.36 10.53 17.40
CA GLY A 165 -1.42 10.31 16.32
C GLY A 165 -1.25 11.54 15.42
N GLY A 166 -2.34 12.22 15.10
CA GLY A 166 -2.34 13.46 14.31
C GLY A 166 -1.68 14.62 15.05
N LEU A 167 -1.98 14.78 16.35
CA LEU A 167 -1.33 15.79 17.20
C LEU A 167 0.18 15.54 17.27
N TYR A 168 0.61 14.30 17.54
CA TYR A 168 2.01 13.94 17.59
C TYR A 168 2.71 14.19 16.25
N LEU A 169 2.10 13.78 15.12
CA LEU A 169 2.65 14.02 13.78
C LEU A 169 2.83 15.53 13.54
N THR A 170 1.82 16.35 13.84
CA THR A 170 1.84 17.80 13.63
C THR A 170 2.95 18.45 14.44
N LEU A 171 3.06 18.11 15.74
CA LEU A 171 4.12 18.61 16.62
C LEU A 171 5.52 18.23 16.11
N MET A 172 5.68 17.00 15.61
CA MET A 172 6.96 16.54 15.06
C MET A 172 7.31 17.23 13.75
N LEU A 173 6.34 17.56 12.91
CA LEU A 173 6.57 18.27 11.65
C LEU A 173 7.08 19.71 11.85
N ILE A 174 6.91 20.31 13.03
CA ILE A 174 7.50 21.61 13.38
C ILE A 174 9.04 21.48 13.50
N ASN A 175 9.57 20.30 13.78
CA ASN A 175 11.00 20.09 13.98
C ASN A 175 11.81 20.53 12.74
N LYS A 176 12.84 21.37 12.98
CA LYS A 176 13.74 21.92 11.93
C LYS A 176 14.59 20.85 11.24
N LYS A 177 14.80 19.67 11.85
CA LYS A 177 15.53 18.55 11.25
C LYS A 177 14.74 17.87 10.13
N ILE A 178 13.43 18.09 10.03
CA ILE A 178 12.58 17.54 8.97
C ILE A 178 12.53 18.54 7.82
N GLY A 179 12.97 18.09 6.64
CA GLY A 179 13.01 18.93 5.45
C GLY A 179 11.61 19.34 4.96
N ILE A 180 11.50 20.54 4.40
CA ILE A 180 10.22 21.11 3.94
C ILE A 180 9.47 20.19 2.97
N ARG A 181 10.19 19.47 2.10
CA ARG A 181 9.57 18.52 1.16
C ARG A 181 8.85 17.39 1.88
N THR A 182 9.48 16.78 2.88
CA THR A 182 8.84 15.74 3.70
C THR A 182 7.61 16.27 4.43
N LYS A 183 7.66 17.51 4.91
CA LYS A 183 6.51 18.17 5.53
C LYS A 183 5.35 18.32 4.54
N LEU A 184 5.64 18.81 3.33
CA LEU A 184 4.63 18.98 2.28
C LEU A 184 4.05 17.63 1.82
N GLU A 185 4.87 16.60 1.63
CA GLU A 185 4.41 15.25 1.30
C GLU A 185 3.49 14.70 2.39
N THR A 186 3.91 14.78 3.65
CA THR A 186 3.10 14.31 4.78
C THR A 186 1.79 15.07 4.90
N PHE A 187 1.83 16.39 4.75
CA PHE A 187 0.62 17.22 4.73
C PHE A 187 -0.32 16.80 3.58
N SER A 188 0.21 16.61 2.36
CA SER A 188 -0.60 16.18 1.20
C SER A 188 -1.26 14.82 1.45
N VAL A 189 -0.53 13.85 2.04
CA VAL A 189 -1.08 12.54 2.40
C VAL A 189 -2.18 12.68 3.45
N CYS A 190 -1.94 13.41 4.53
CA CYS A 190 -2.95 13.61 5.56
C CYS A 190 -4.20 14.32 5.01
N ALA A 191 -4.02 15.34 4.17
CA ALA A 191 -5.13 16.06 3.54
C ALA A 191 -5.95 15.15 2.61
N LEU A 192 -5.29 14.29 1.80
CA LEU A 192 -5.99 13.31 0.97
C LEU A 192 -6.89 12.41 1.80
N PHE A 193 -6.36 11.76 2.84
CA PHE A 193 -7.11 10.80 3.67
C PHE A 193 -8.14 11.45 4.58
N LEU A 194 -8.00 12.73 4.88
CA LEU A 194 -8.96 13.47 5.68
C LEU A 194 -10.11 14.04 4.83
N LEU A 195 -9.84 14.48 3.60
CA LEU A 195 -10.76 15.31 2.81
C LEU A 195 -11.33 14.64 1.57
N LEU A 196 -10.81 13.48 1.16
CA LEU A 196 -11.32 12.73 0.01
C LEU A 196 -11.90 11.39 0.45
N HIS A 197 -12.84 10.89 -0.37
CA HIS A 197 -13.38 9.54 -0.20
C HIS A 197 -12.25 8.49 -0.04
N PRO A 198 -12.34 7.54 0.92
CA PRO A 198 -11.26 6.64 1.31
C PRO A 198 -10.60 5.90 0.14
N ILE A 199 -11.38 5.37 -0.81
CA ILE A 199 -10.85 4.65 -1.98
C ILE A 199 -10.06 5.59 -2.89
N LEU A 200 -10.54 6.81 -3.12
CA LEU A 200 -9.86 7.78 -3.98
C LEU A 200 -8.54 8.24 -3.34
N ALA A 201 -8.58 8.59 -2.05
CA ALA A 201 -7.40 8.95 -1.28
C ALA A 201 -6.35 7.83 -1.30
N PHE A 202 -6.79 6.59 -1.05
CA PHE A 202 -5.93 5.42 -1.08
C PHE A 202 -5.34 5.16 -2.46
N SER A 203 -6.13 5.25 -3.53
CA SER A 203 -5.65 5.03 -4.90
C SER A 203 -4.59 6.06 -5.30
N ILE A 204 -4.81 7.36 -5.00
CA ILE A 204 -3.84 8.43 -5.30
C ILE A 204 -2.55 8.23 -4.49
N TYR A 205 -2.67 7.96 -3.19
CA TYR A 205 -1.51 7.72 -2.32
C TYR A 205 -0.75 6.46 -2.74
N PHE A 206 -1.45 5.33 -2.87
CA PHE A 206 -0.84 4.03 -3.17
C PHE A 206 -0.11 4.04 -4.51
N CYS A 207 -0.71 4.59 -5.55
CA CYS A 207 -0.10 4.68 -6.88
C CYS A 207 0.97 5.78 -6.95
N GLY A 208 0.65 6.99 -6.48
CA GLY A 208 1.50 8.17 -6.68
C GLY A 208 2.65 8.31 -5.69
N MET A 209 2.47 7.80 -4.47
CA MET A 209 3.48 7.89 -3.41
C MET A 209 4.13 6.53 -3.15
N HIS A 210 3.38 5.56 -2.66
CA HIS A 210 3.90 4.27 -2.21
C HIS A 210 4.53 3.47 -3.37
N SER A 211 3.74 3.07 -4.36
CA SER A 211 4.21 2.22 -5.47
C SER A 211 5.23 2.92 -6.35
N ALA A 212 5.00 4.20 -6.70
CA ALA A 212 5.94 4.96 -7.51
C ALA A 212 7.31 5.09 -6.81
N ARG A 213 7.31 5.39 -5.51
CA ARG A 213 8.53 5.49 -4.71
C ARG A 213 9.24 4.16 -4.58
N HIS A 214 8.49 3.09 -4.34
CA HIS A 214 9.01 1.74 -4.29
C HIS A 214 9.68 1.34 -5.62
N LEU A 215 9.02 1.57 -6.76
CA LEU A 215 9.58 1.28 -8.10
C LEU A 215 10.86 2.06 -8.37
N ILE A 216 10.92 3.34 -8.02
CA ILE A 216 12.13 4.15 -8.17
C ILE A 216 13.27 3.57 -7.32
N ARG A 217 13.03 3.30 -6.04
CA ARG A 217 14.03 2.72 -5.14
C ARG A 217 14.50 1.35 -5.64
N SER A 218 13.57 0.49 -6.07
CA SER A 218 13.86 -0.85 -6.62
C SER A 218 14.70 -0.77 -7.87
N HIS A 219 14.40 0.16 -8.79
CA HIS A 219 15.21 0.35 -10.00
C HIS A 219 16.68 0.64 -9.68
N PHE A 220 16.95 1.48 -8.69
CA PHE A 220 18.33 1.79 -8.29
C PHE A 220 18.98 0.66 -7.48
N PHE A 221 18.23 -0.06 -6.68
CA PHE A 221 18.73 -1.18 -5.90
C PHE A 221 19.08 -2.39 -6.80
N LEU A 222 18.25 -2.64 -7.81
CA LEU A 222 18.35 -3.74 -8.75
C LEU A 222 19.15 -3.37 -10.03
N ARG A 223 19.94 -2.31 -9.99
CA ARG A 223 20.68 -1.77 -11.18
C ARG A 223 21.63 -2.75 -11.86
N LYS A 224 21.97 -3.87 -11.21
CA LYS A 224 22.79 -4.94 -11.81
C LYS A 224 22.04 -5.75 -12.87
N PHE A 225 20.71 -5.72 -12.86
CA PHE A 225 19.89 -6.39 -13.86
C PHE A 225 19.73 -5.56 -15.12
N THR A 226 19.60 -6.22 -16.26
CA THR A 226 19.34 -5.56 -17.55
C THR A 226 17.95 -4.91 -17.55
N LYS A 227 17.77 -3.86 -18.37
CA LYS A 227 16.46 -3.22 -18.56
C LYS A 227 15.38 -4.24 -18.96
N ARG A 228 15.74 -5.21 -19.82
CA ARG A 228 14.82 -6.28 -20.26
C ARG A 228 14.40 -7.18 -19.11
N ALA A 229 15.34 -7.61 -18.26
CA ALA A 229 15.04 -8.42 -17.08
C ALA A 229 14.12 -7.66 -16.10
N PHE A 230 14.38 -6.36 -15.88
CA PHE A 230 13.55 -5.51 -15.05
C PHE A 230 12.11 -5.38 -15.60
N LEU A 231 11.97 -5.11 -16.90
CA LEU A 231 10.66 -5.01 -17.55
C LEU A 231 9.90 -6.35 -17.53
N ASN A 232 10.59 -7.46 -17.82
CA ASN A 232 9.97 -8.78 -17.75
C ASN A 232 9.46 -9.11 -16.33
N ALA A 233 10.27 -8.84 -15.30
CA ALA A 233 9.88 -9.04 -13.92
C ALA A 233 8.71 -8.13 -13.50
N LEU A 234 8.60 -6.96 -14.09
CA LEU A 234 7.47 -6.05 -13.86
C LEU A 234 6.19 -6.54 -14.54
N ILE A 235 6.27 -6.97 -15.79
CA ILE A 235 5.11 -7.25 -16.64
C ILE A 235 4.51 -8.63 -16.36
N PHE A 236 5.31 -9.70 -16.37
CA PHE A 236 4.77 -11.07 -16.31
C PHE A 236 4.03 -11.38 -15.00
N PRO A 237 4.58 -11.11 -13.80
CA PRO A 237 3.83 -11.35 -12.57
C PRO A 237 2.61 -10.43 -12.44
N THR A 238 2.69 -9.18 -12.92
CA THR A 238 1.53 -8.28 -12.94
C THR A 238 0.40 -8.85 -13.77
N ILE A 239 0.70 -9.32 -14.99
CA ILE A 239 -0.31 -9.96 -15.86
C ILE A 239 -0.89 -11.20 -15.17
N ALA A 240 -0.04 -12.03 -14.55
CA ALA A 240 -0.51 -13.23 -13.84
C ALA A 240 -1.49 -12.89 -12.71
N VAL A 241 -1.21 -11.85 -11.92
CA VAL A 241 -2.10 -11.37 -10.84
C VAL A 241 -3.41 -10.83 -11.42
N ILE A 242 -3.36 -10.07 -12.52
CA ILE A 242 -4.57 -9.54 -13.18
C ILE A 242 -5.43 -10.69 -13.70
N ILE A 243 -4.83 -11.68 -14.39
CA ILE A 243 -5.55 -12.87 -14.89
C ILE A 243 -6.19 -13.63 -13.74
N LEU A 244 -5.46 -13.84 -12.63
CA LEU A 244 -6.00 -14.50 -11.46
C LEU A 244 -7.17 -13.72 -10.85
N GLY A 245 -7.06 -12.39 -10.77
CA GLY A 245 -8.14 -11.52 -10.29
C GLY A 245 -9.39 -11.60 -11.17
N ILE A 246 -9.22 -11.57 -12.50
CA ILE A 246 -10.32 -11.73 -13.46
C ILE A 246 -10.95 -13.13 -13.32
N PHE A 247 -10.14 -14.18 -13.21
CA PHE A 247 -10.64 -15.54 -13.01
C PHE A 247 -11.44 -15.67 -11.72
N THR A 248 -10.95 -15.10 -10.61
CA THR A 248 -11.66 -15.08 -9.32
C THR A 248 -12.99 -14.35 -9.44
N TRP A 249 -13.00 -13.21 -10.14
CA TRP A 249 -14.23 -12.47 -10.39
C TRP A 249 -15.25 -13.24 -11.23
N LEU A 250 -14.80 -13.94 -12.28
CA LEU A 250 -15.69 -14.78 -13.11
C LEU A 250 -16.29 -15.97 -12.34
N MET A 251 -15.62 -16.43 -11.28
CA MET A 251 -16.10 -17.51 -10.41
C MET A 251 -16.98 -17.02 -9.26
N ALA A 252 -17.10 -15.70 -9.06
CA ALA A 252 -17.91 -15.13 -8.00
C ALA A 252 -19.41 -15.29 -8.31
N GLU A 253 -20.17 -15.81 -7.34
CA GLU A 253 -21.60 -16.04 -7.48
C GLU A 253 -22.42 -14.81 -7.03
N ASN A 254 -23.27 -14.29 -7.92
CA ASN A 254 -24.43 -13.41 -7.67
C ASN A 254 -24.23 -12.18 -6.76
N LYS A 255 -23.04 -11.59 -6.68
CA LYS A 255 -22.79 -10.35 -5.95
C LYS A 255 -22.67 -9.15 -6.89
N THR A 256 -22.91 -7.96 -6.34
CA THR A 256 -22.69 -6.74 -7.13
C THR A 256 -21.23 -6.65 -7.55
N LEU A 257 -20.98 -6.19 -8.78
CA LEU A 257 -19.65 -6.01 -9.36
C LEU A 257 -18.72 -5.25 -8.40
N GLU A 258 -19.24 -4.22 -7.75
CA GLU A 258 -18.53 -3.35 -6.84
C GLU A 258 -17.98 -4.10 -5.61
N VAL A 259 -18.82 -4.86 -4.92
CA VAL A 259 -18.43 -5.62 -3.71
C VAL A 259 -17.37 -6.65 -4.03
N GLU A 260 -17.54 -7.39 -5.14
CA GLU A 260 -16.58 -8.42 -5.52
C GLU A 260 -15.23 -7.82 -5.96
N MET A 261 -15.24 -6.71 -6.68
CA MET A 261 -14.00 -6.04 -7.06
C MET A 261 -13.24 -5.53 -5.83
N ILE A 262 -13.91 -4.91 -4.88
CA ILE A 262 -13.29 -4.44 -3.63
C ILE A 262 -12.71 -5.63 -2.86
N ARG A 263 -13.46 -6.72 -2.69
CA ARG A 263 -12.98 -7.94 -2.01
C ARG A 263 -11.74 -8.52 -2.68
N ILE A 264 -11.78 -8.75 -3.99
CA ILE A 264 -10.68 -9.33 -4.76
C ILE A 264 -9.43 -8.47 -4.63
N ILE A 265 -9.57 -7.15 -4.75
CA ILE A 265 -8.44 -6.22 -4.67
C ILE A 265 -7.85 -6.23 -3.26
N PHE A 266 -8.65 -6.03 -2.21
CA PHE A 266 -8.12 -5.90 -0.86
C PHE A 266 -7.60 -7.22 -0.29
N ILE A 267 -8.30 -8.33 -0.52
CA ILE A 267 -7.83 -9.66 -0.09
C ILE A 267 -6.60 -10.07 -0.89
N GLY A 268 -6.59 -9.79 -2.20
CA GLY A 268 -5.44 -10.03 -3.07
C GLY A 268 -4.22 -9.21 -2.65
N LEU A 269 -4.39 -7.91 -2.36
CA LEU A 269 -3.32 -7.07 -1.81
C LEU A 269 -2.80 -7.63 -0.49
N ALA A 270 -3.68 -8.02 0.45
CA ALA A 270 -3.28 -8.61 1.71
C ALA A 270 -2.49 -9.91 1.52
N ALA A 271 -2.98 -10.80 0.65
CA ALA A 271 -2.34 -12.09 0.36
C ALA A 271 -0.95 -11.91 -0.27
N LEU A 272 -0.74 -10.89 -1.09
CA LEU A 272 0.54 -10.59 -1.73
C LEU A 272 1.47 -9.78 -0.81
N THR A 273 0.94 -8.94 0.08
CA THR A 273 1.75 -8.08 0.96
C THR A 273 2.64 -8.89 1.91
N VAL A 274 2.14 -10.01 2.47
CA VAL A 274 2.92 -10.83 3.42
C VAL A 274 4.18 -11.42 2.77
N PRO A 275 4.10 -12.19 1.67
CA PRO A 275 5.30 -12.72 1.02
C PRO A 275 6.19 -11.61 0.43
N HIS A 276 5.62 -10.53 -0.09
CA HIS A 276 6.35 -9.35 -0.56
C HIS A 276 7.19 -8.74 0.57
N ALA A 277 6.58 -8.41 1.71
CA ALA A 277 7.29 -7.86 2.86
C ALA A 277 8.41 -8.80 3.35
N TRP A 278 8.18 -10.12 3.35
CA TRP A 278 9.20 -11.11 3.69
C TRP A 278 10.40 -11.07 2.72
N VAL A 279 10.16 -11.01 1.41
CA VAL A 279 11.24 -10.92 0.39
C VAL A 279 12.04 -9.63 0.57
N LEU A 280 11.38 -8.48 0.74
CA LEU A 280 12.03 -7.19 0.95
C LEU A 280 12.86 -7.15 2.23
N GLN A 281 12.35 -7.73 3.32
CA GLN A 281 13.09 -7.84 4.58
C GLN A 281 14.35 -8.70 4.41
N LYS A 282 14.24 -9.86 3.74
CA LYS A 282 15.39 -10.75 3.48
C LYS A 282 16.43 -10.11 2.55
N SER A 283 16.00 -9.25 1.64
CA SER A 283 16.90 -8.52 0.74
C SER A 283 17.55 -7.29 1.40
N ASN A 284 17.24 -6.97 2.65
CA ASN A 284 17.63 -5.73 3.34
C ASN A 284 17.22 -4.45 2.58
N PHE A 285 16.15 -4.53 1.80
CA PHE A 285 15.64 -3.40 1.04
C PHE A 285 14.70 -2.53 1.88
N GLN A 286 13.84 -3.15 2.68
CA GLN A 286 13.02 -2.46 3.68
C GLN A 286 13.66 -2.52 5.05
N ALA A 287 13.89 -1.36 5.62
CA ALA A 287 14.58 -1.22 6.88
C ALA A 287 13.61 -0.94 8.04
N TRP A 288 12.74 -1.91 8.35
CA TRP A 288 11.96 -1.85 9.60
C TRP A 288 12.86 -1.87 10.83
N LEU A 289 14.01 -2.55 10.74
CA LEU A 289 14.91 -2.80 11.85
C LEU A 289 16.38 -2.44 11.58
N ILE A 290 16.80 -2.22 10.32
CA ILE A 290 18.22 -2.06 9.97
C ILE A 290 18.44 -0.83 9.09
N THR A 291 18.87 0.22 9.68
CA THR A 291 18.90 1.61 9.27
C THR A 291 20.19 2.08 8.59
N ARG A 292 21.06 1.26 8.05
CA ARG A 292 22.41 1.74 7.75
C ARG A 292 22.84 1.85 6.29
N LYS A 293 22.14 1.26 5.30
CA LYS A 293 22.68 1.21 3.91
C LYS A 293 22.21 2.32 2.96
N PHE A 294 21.20 3.12 3.29
CA PHE A 294 20.72 4.20 2.42
C PHE A 294 20.99 5.61 2.96
N LYS A 295 21.87 5.76 3.96
CA LYS A 295 22.13 7.06 4.62
C LYS A 295 22.77 8.10 3.68
N ASP A 296 23.44 7.67 2.63
CA ASP A 296 24.25 8.54 1.78
C ASP A 296 23.58 9.00 0.48
N ASP A 297 22.33 8.58 0.23
CA ASP A 297 21.68 8.79 -1.06
C ASP A 297 20.53 9.83 -1.04
N TYR A 298 20.29 10.52 0.09
CA TYR A 298 19.25 11.55 0.20
C TYR A 298 19.79 12.96 0.46
#